data_72669a3abc1b5eed1f95f3bcbfed5d31
#
_entry.id   72669a3abc1b5eed1f95f3bcbfed5d31
#
_cell.length_a   1.000
_cell.length_b   1.000
_cell.length_c   1.000
_cell.angle_alpha   90.00
_cell.angle_beta   90.00
_cell.angle_gamma   90.00
#
_symmetry.space_group_name_H-M   'P 1'
#
loop_
_entity.id
_entity.type
_entity.pdbx_description
1 polymer ?
#
loop_
_entity_poly.entity_id
_entity_poly.type
_entity_poly.pdbx_seq_one_letter_code
_entity_poly.pdbx_strand_id
1 'polypeptide(L)'
;MIKNIILVVGLLAFIGYAVERNHYVTQIEEQLIASLIKVDVADSLMAVNTIQGLHLATSLDDCKRKLIGIKERIDASTAHKLNVTVTMYHPVPEQTDSTPNITADGTVFRIENASDYRYIAVAQNMLIRNGGFLDYGDWVVVSAGEKSGLYQVRDTMHRRWINRIDILESPGVRPYKYNNASLQKLVYNMDDFH
;
A
#
# COMPACT_ATOMS: atom_id res chain seq x y z
N MET A 1 19.15 3.56 -25.45
CA MET A 1 19.45 4.12 -24.13
C MET A 1 18.21 4.74 -23.50
N ILE A 2 17.60 5.74 -24.08
CA ILE A 2 16.33 6.36 -23.63
C ILE A 2 15.20 5.33 -23.45
N LYS A 3 15.09 4.33 -24.31
CA LYS A 3 14.09 3.24 -24.21
C LYS A 3 14.16 2.43 -22.90
N ASN A 4 15.38 2.20 -22.39
CA ASN A 4 15.54 1.42 -21.15
C ASN A 4 15.16 2.24 -19.88
N ILE A 5 15.39 3.56 -19.92
CA ILE A 5 14.98 4.47 -18.85
C ILE A 5 13.45 4.58 -18.78
N ILE A 6 12.79 4.68 -19.92
CA ILE A 6 11.33 4.71 -20.01
C ILE A 6 10.74 3.37 -19.54
N LEU A 7 11.41 2.24 -19.81
CA LEU A 7 10.98 0.93 -19.34
C LEU A 7 11.03 0.81 -17.81
N VAL A 8 12.08 1.35 -17.19
CA VAL A 8 12.23 1.33 -15.71
C VAL A 8 11.19 2.24 -15.03
N VAL A 9 10.95 3.43 -15.58
CA VAL A 9 9.92 4.35 -15.05
C VAL A 9 8.52 3.78 -15.26
N GLY A 10 8.26 3.15 -16.39
CA GLY A 10 7.01 2.43 -16.66
C GLY A 10 6.78 1.26 -15.69
N LEU A 11 7.84 0.53 -15.36
CA LEU A 11 7.78 -0.58 -14.40
C LEU A 11 7.46 -0.08 -12.98
N LEU A 12 8.04 1.05 -12.55
CA LEU A 12 7.77 1.65 -11.23
C LEU A 12 6.33 2.20 -11.11
N ALA A 13 5.81 2.80 -12.16
CA ALA A 13 4.41 3.22 -12.21
C ALA A 13 3.43 2.02 -12.21
N PHE A 14 3.80 0.92 -12.87
CA PHE A 14 3.03 -0.32 -12.90
C PHE A 14 3.05 -1.05 -11.54
N ILE A 15 4.16 -0.95 -10.80
CA ILE A 15 4.28 -1.47 -9.41
C ILE A 15 3.26 -0.79 -8.49
N GLY A 16 3.08 0.52 -8.59
CA GLY A 16 2.06 1.26 -7.82
C GLY A 16 0.63 0.78 -8.07
N TYR A 17 0.33 0.38 -9.30
CA TYR A 17 -0.99 -0.13 -9.70
C TYR A 17 -1.19 -1.62 -9.35
N ALA A 18 -0.11 -2.41 -9.37
CA ALA A 18 -0.17 -3.86 -9.16
C ALA A 18 -0.23 -4.29 -7.69
N VAL A 19 -0.03 -3.36 -6.75
CA VAL A 19 -0.23 -3.58 -5.30
C VAL A 19 -1.67 -3.99 -4.98
N GLU A 20 -2.59 -3.81 -5.90
CA GLU A 20 -3.98 -4.26 -5.75
C GLU A 20 -4.19 -5.78 -5.77
N ARG A 21 -3.21 -6.60 -6.17
CA ARG A 21 -3.39 -8.06 -6.23
C ARG A 21 -2.16 -8.80 -5.70
N ASN A 22 -2.29 -9.51 -4.59
CA ASN A 22 -1.26 -10.33 -3.93
C ASN A 22 -0.49 -11.29 -4.88
N HIS A 23 -1.11 -11.68 -5.98
CA HIS A 23 -0.51 -12.60 -6.97
C HIS A 23 0.57 -11.91 -7.82
N TYR A 24 0.48 -10.57 -7.98
CA TYR A 24 1.39 -9.81 -8.81
C TYR A 24 2.67 -9.39 -8.08
N VAL A 25 2.65 -9.31 -6.74
CA VAL A 25 3.83 -8.92 -5.94
C VAL A 25 4.97 -9.91 -6.14
N THR A 26 4.68 -11.22 -6.08
CA THR A 26 5.71 -12.27 -6.27
C THR A 26 6.26 -12.27 -7.70
N GLN A 27 5.42 -12.09 -8.72
CA GLN A 27 5.88 -11.99 -10.11
C GLN A 27 6.72 -10.72 -10.36
N ILE A 28 6.37 -9.61 -9.72
CA ILE A 28 7.13 -8.36 -9.84
C ILE A 28 8.47 -8.48 -9.11
N GLU A 29 8.51 -9.13 -7.96
CA GLU A 29 9.77 -9.42 -7.24
C GLU A 29 10.72 -10.27 -8.09
N GLU A 30 10.23 -11.34 -8.72
CA GLU A 30 11.03 -12.17 -9.65
C GLU A 30 11.51 -11.38 -10.88
N GLN A 31 10.63 -10.56 -11.48
CA GLN A 31 11.00 -9.71 -12.61
C GLN A 31 11.99 -8.61 -12.20
N LEU A 32 11.85 -8.07 -11.00
CA LEU A 32 12.76 -7.07 -10.45
C LEU A 32 14.15 -7.68 -10.20
N ILE A 33 14.20 -8.87 -9.61
CA ILE A 33 15.45 -9.62 -9.40
C ILE A 33 16.11 -9.97 -10.75
N ALA A 34 15.34 -10.43 -11.73
CA ALA A 34 15.84 -10.73 -13.07
C ALA A 34 16.36 -9.46 -13.79
N SER A 35 15.71 -8.31 -13.60
CA SER A 35 16.18 -7.03 -14.16
C SER A 35 17.42 -6.50 -13.45
N LEU A 36 17.56 -6.72 -12.13
CA LEU A 36 18.75 -6.40 -11.35
C LEU A 36 19.95 -7.24 -11.81
N ILE A 37 19.77 -8.55 -12.07
CA ILE A 37 20.81 -9.42 -12.60
C ILE A 37 21.25 -8.96 -14.01
N LYS A 38 20.31 -8.59 -14.89
CA LYS A 38 20.65 -8.05 -16.21
C LYS A 38 21.41 -6.72 -16.15
N VAL A 39 21.09 -5.89 -15.17
CA VAL A 39 21.80 -4.61 -14.93
C VAL A 39 23.23 -4.87 -14.48
N ASP A 40 23.46 -5.85 -13.62
CA ASP A 40 24.78 -6.23 -13.10
C ASP A 40 25.71 -6.76 -14.21
N VAL A 41 25.12 -7.53 -15.14
CA VAL A 41 25.84 -8.01 -16.34
C VAL A 41 26.17 -6.86 -17.30
N ALA A 42 25.29 -5.88 -17.45
CA ALA A 42 25.54 -4.70 -18.28
C ALA A 42 26.66 -3.81 -17.72
N ASP A 43 26.78 -3.69 -16.38
CA ASP A 43 27.87 -2.96 -15.71
C ASP A 43 29.24 -3.56 -16.03
N SER A 44 29.34 -4.88 -16.11
CA SER A 44 30.59 -5.58 -16.44
C SER A 44 31.04 -5.35 -17.89
N LEU A 45 30.10 -5.09 -18.78
CA LEU A 45 30.36 -4.83 -20.20
C LEU A 45 30.68 -3.35 -20.53
N MET A 46 30.21 -2.41 -19.68
CA MET A 46 30.38 -0.96 -19.90
C MET A 46 31.62 -0.37 -19.23
N ALA A 47 32.33 -1.11 -18.41
CA ALA A 47 33.56 -0.66 -17.72
C ALA A 47 34.72 -0.30 -18.70
N VAL A 48 34.52 -0.49 -20.00
CA VAL A 48 35.62 -0.36 -21.00
C VAL A 48 35.64 0.94 -21.79
N ASN A 49 34.60 1.79 -21.80
CA ASN A 49 34.64 2.99 -22.66
C ASN A 49 33.94 4.22 -22.11
N THR A 50 34.77 5.24 -21.83
CA THR A 50 34.53 6.71 -21.85
C THR A 50 33.68 7.39 -20.77
N ILE A 51 33.97 8.69 -20.53
CA ILE A 51 33.36 9.64 -19.57
C ILE A 51 31.82 9.59 -19.56
N GLN A 52 31.18 9.26 -20.68
CA GLN A 52 29.72 8.99 -20.76
C GLN A 52 29.30 7.74 -19.99
N GLY A 53 30.18 6.73 -19.91
CA GLY A 53 29.95 5.52 -19.12
C GLY A 53 29.94 5.79 -17.61
N LEU A 54 30.73 6.77 -17.16
CA LEU A 54 30.79 7.12 -15.74
C LEU A 54 29.50 7.77 -15.23
N HIS A 55 28.90 8.62 -16.06
CA HIS A 55 27.62 9.28 -15.73
C HIS A 55 26.45 8.28 -15.71
N LEU A 56 26.49 7.29 -16.63
CA LEU A 56 25.50 6.24 -16.68
C LEU A 56 25.67 5.26 -15.49
N ALA A 57 26.90 4.94 -15.11
CA ALA A 57 27.21 4.10 -13.96
C ALA A 57 26.74 4.72 -12.63
N THR A 58 26.94 6.03 -12.44
CA THR A 58 26.43 6.75 -11.25
C THR A 58 24.92 6.80 -11.20
N SER A 59 24.25 7.04 -12.33
CA SER A 59 22.79 7.02 -12.43
C SER A 59 22.22 5.63 -12.19
N LEU A 60 22.91 4.60 -12.63
CA LEU A 60 22.54 3.19 -12.42
C LEU A 60 22.71 2.77 -10.97
N ASP A 61 23.77 3.21 -10.32
CA ASP A 61 24.04 2.94 -8.90
C ASP A 61 23.02 3.64 -7.98
N ASP A 62 22.59 4.84 -8.36
CA ASP A 62 21.49 5.55 -7.68
C ASP A 62 20.16 4.81 -7.84
N CYS A 63 19.89 4.29 -9.03
CA CYS A 63 18.72 3.45 -9.28
C CYS A 63 18.75 2.14 -8.49
N LYS A 64 19.90 1.48 -8.40
CA LYS A 64 20.12 0.28 -7.56
C LYS A 64 19.86 0.60 -6.09
N ARG A 65 20.40 1.69 -5.57
CA ARG A 65 20.17 2.13 -4.17
C ARG A 65 18.70 2.39 -3.88
N LYS A 66 17.98 3.04 -4.79
CA LYS A 66 16.54 3.27 -4.67
C LYS A 66 15.75 1.95 -4.66
N LEU A 67 16.12 1.00 -5.53
CA LEU A 67 15.50 -0.33 -5.59
C LEU A 67 15.77 -1.16 -4.32
N ILE A 68 16.98 -1.11 -3.77
CA ILE A 68 17.32 -1.77 -2.50
C ILE A 68 16.48 -1.14 -1.37
N GLY A 69 16.39 0.19 -1.29
CA GLY A 69 15.57 0.86 -0.30
C GLY A 69 14.08 0.51 -0.41
N ILE A 70 13.54 0.38 -1.63
CA ILE A 70 12.15 -0.08 -1.86
C ILE A 70 11.98 -1.52 -1.37
N LYS A 71 12.92 -2.42 -1.68
CA LYS A 71 12.88 -3.81 -1.23
C LYS A 71 12.90 -3.92 0.29
N GLU A 72 13.82 -3.22 0.96
CA GLU A 72 13.90 -3.19 2.43
C GLU A 72 12.59 -2.68 3.07
N ARG A 73 11.93 -1.72 2.43
CA ARG A 73 10.62 -1.21 2.88
C ARG A 73 9.50 -2.22 2.66
N ILE A 74 9.50 -2.94 1.54
CA ILE A 74 8.55 -4.03 1.28
C ILE A 74 8.75 -5.12 2.32
N ASP A 75 9.99 -5.51 2.61
CA ASP A 75 10.32 -6.53 3.61
C ASP A 75 9.92 -6.08 5.02
N ALA A 76 10.20 -4.82 5.40
CA ALA A 76 9.76 -4.23 6.67
C ALA A 76 8.23 -4.13 6.77
N SER A 77 7.55 -3.81 5.67
CA SER A 77 6.09 -3.76 5.56
C SER A 77 5.47 -5.17 5.69
N THR A 78 6.14 -6.20 5.17
CA THR A 78 5.67 -7.60 5.27
C THR A 78 5.68 -8.09 6.73
N ALA A 79 6.56 -7.56 7.58
CA ALA A 79 6.59 -7.87 9.01
C ALA A 79 5.31 -7.46 9.76
N HIS A 80 4.48 -6.58 9.21
CA HIS A 80 3.24 -6.10 9.80
C HIS A 80 1.99 -6.57 9.04
N LYS A 81 2.07 -7.77 8.43
CA LYS A 81 0.91 -8.40 7.79
C LYS A 81 0.07 -9.12 8.84
N LEU A 82 -1.21 -8.75 8.93
CA LEU A 82 -2.16 -9.34 9.86
C LEU A 82 -3.34 -9.97 9.10
N ASN A 83 -3.74 -11.18 9.51
CA ASN A 83 -5.00 -11.76 9.06
C ASN A 83 -6.17 -11.06 9.75
N VAL A 84 -7.15 -10.63 8.96
CA VAL A 84 -8.29 -9.85 9.43
C VAL A 84 -9.59 -10.35 8.82
N THR A 85 -10.69 -10.07 9.51
CA THR A 85 -12.01 -10.10 8.90
C THR A 85 -12.33 -8.73 8.34
N VAL A 86 -12.71 -8.68 7.07
CA VAL A 86 -13.16 -7.45 6.40
C VAL A 86 -14.66 -7.46 6.28
N THR A 87 -15.27 -6.40 6.73
CA THR A 87 -16.68 -6.08 6.53
C THR A 87 -16.80 -4.63 6.04
N MET A 88 -17.98 -4.08 6.02
CA MET A 88 -18.21 -2.71 5.57
C MET A 88 -19.21 -2.02 6.49
N TYR A 89 -19.22 -0.69 6.45
CA TYR A 89 -20.23 0.12 7.09
C TYR A 89 -20.67 1.26 6.17
N HIS A 90 -21.89 1.70 6.35
CA HIS A 90 -22.42 2.91 5.71
C HIS A 90 -22.37 4.08 6.71
N PRO A 91 -22.15 5.31 6.22
CA PRO A 91 -22.20 6.51 7.05
C PRO A 91 -23.66 6.93 7.32
N VAL A 92 -24.37 6.09 8.08
CA VAL A 92 -25.77 6.31 8.46
C VAL A 92 -25.88 6.25 9.98
N PRO A 93 -26.83 7.00 10.59
CA PRO A 93 -26.95 7.11 12.05
C PRO A 93 -27.11 5.77 12.77
N GLU A 94 -27.66 4.75 12.10
CA GLU A 94 -27.88 3.42 12.66
C GLU A 94 -26.57 2.60 12.77
N GLN A 95 -25.51 3.00 12.07
CA GLN A 95 -24.22 2.31 12.04
C GLN A 95 -23.05 3.13 12.60
N THR A 96 -23.27 4.43 12.78
CA THR A 96 -22.28 5.39 13.28
C THR A 96 -22.82 6.11 14.51
N ASP A 97 -22.11 7.12 14.97
CA ASP A 97 -22.60 8.07 15.98
C ASP A 97 -23.49 9.16 15.35
N SER A 98 -23.74 10.25 16.11
CA SER A 98 -24.55 11.38 15.65
C SER A 98 -23.95 12.18 14.50
N THR A 99 -22.72 11.89 14.10
CA THR A 99 -21.96 12.59 13.05
C THR A 99 -21.47 11.63 11.95
N PRO A 100 -22.38 11.03 11.17
CA PRO A 100 -22.05 9.94 10.24
C PRO A 100 -21.06 10.32 9.13
N ASN A 101 -20.85 11.59 8.88
CA ASN A 101 -19.92 12.13 7.89
C ASN A 101 -18.55 12.57 8.48
N ILE A 102 -18.28 12.22 9.74
CA ILE A 102 -17.02 12.51 10.41
C ILE A 102 -16.43 11.22 10.96
N THR A 103 -15.19 10.91 10.60
CA THR A 103 -14.47 9.74 11.12
C THR A 103 -13.92 9.98 12.51
N ALA A 104 -13.46 8.93 13.20
CA ALA A 104 -12.93 9.03 14.56
C ALA A 104 -11.67 9.91 14.68
N ASP A 105 -10.95 10.17 13.60
CA ASP A 105 -9.82 11.11 13.56
C ASP A 105 -10.24 12.55 13.21
N GLY A 106 -11.56 12.81 13.04
CA GLY A 106 -12.10 14.12 12.72
C GLY A 106 -12.13 14.45 11.21
N THR A 107 -11.78 13.51 10.34
CA THR A 107 -11.84 13.73 8.88
C THR A 107 -13.30 13.82 8.41
N VAL A 108 -13.63 14.89 7.71
CA VAL A 108 -14.96 15.11 7.11
C VAL A 108 -14.98 14.59 5.69
N PHE A 109 -16.04 13.90 5.30
CA PHE A 109 -16.23 13.37 3.94
C PHE A 109 -17.69 13.55 3.48
N ARG A 110 -17.91 13.31 2.17
CA ARG A 110 -19.27 13.35 1.59
C ARG A 110 -19.88 11.96 1.60
N ILE A 111 -21.08 11.83 2.17
CA ILE A 111 -21.77 10.55 2.34
C ILE A 111 -22.05 9.86 1.00
N GLU A 112 -22.45 10.63 0.00
CA GLU A 112 -22.83 10.12 -1.33
C GLU A 112 -21.67 9.40 -2.01
N ASN A 113 -20.45 9.87 -1.79
CA ASN A 113 -19.22 9.37 -2.42
C ASN A 113 -18.29 8.68 -1.40
N ALA A 114 -18.84 8.14 -0.31
CA ALA A 114 -18.06 7.58 0.78
C ALA A 114 -17.05 6.50 0.32
N SER A 115 -17.45 5.64 -0.64
CA SER A 115 -16.59 4.60 -1.20
C SER A 115 -15.34 5.13 -1.90
N ASP A 116 -15.39 6.34 -2.48
CA ASP A 116 -14.29 6.91 -3.26
C ASP A 116 -13.10 7.32 -2.39
N TYR A 117 -13.34 7.60 -1.10
CA TYR A 117 -12.29 8.01 -0.17
C TYR A 117 -11.37 6.86 0.25
N ARG A 118 -11.80 5.61 0.09
CA ARG A 118 -11.02 4.42 0.45
C ARG A 118 -10.60 4.44 1.93
N TYR A 119 -11.51 4.85 2.81
CA TYR A 119 -11.30 4.88 4.25
C TYR A 119 -11.71 3.56 4.90
N ILE A 120 -11.03 3.23 5.99
CA ILE A 120 -11.37 2.07 6.83
C ILE A 120 -11.44 2.44 8.30
N ALA A 121 -12.37 1.76 8.99
CA ALA A 121 -12.37 1.65 10.44
C ALA A 121 -11.63 0.39 10.86
N VAL A 122 -10.71 0.50 11.83
CA VAL A 122 -9.93 -0.63 12.33
C VAL A 122 -10.33 -1.00 13.75
N ALA A 123 -10.25 -2.29 14.10
CA ALA A 123 -10.44 -2.74 15.47
C ALA A 123 -9.39 -2.10 16.38
N GLN A 124 -9.81 -1.69 17.59
CA GLN A 124 -8.96 -0.92 18.50
C GLN A 124 -7.66 -1.61 18.90
N ASN A 125 -7.64 -2.95 18.94
CA ASN A 125 -6.43 -3.73 19.23
C ASN A 125 -5.33 -3.58 18.16
N MET A 126 -5.66 -3.06 16.98
CA MET A 126 -4.71 -2.83 15.89
C MET A 126 -4.03 -1.47 15.98
N LEU A 127 -4.54 -0.55 16.81
CA LEU A 127 -4.00 0.79 16.97
C LEU A 127 -2.77 0.80 17.91
N ILE A 128 -1.76 1.60 17.59
CA ILE A 128 -0.51 1.75 18.37
C ILE A 128 -0.81 2.08 19.83
N ARG A 129 -1.78 2.95 20.09
CA ARG A 129 -2.21 3.33 21.46
C ARG A 129 -2.74 2.16 22.29
N ASN A 130 -3.06 1.03 21.66
CA ASN A 130 -3.55 -0.19 22.32
C ASN A 130 -2.62 -1.39 22.09
N GLY A 131 -1.35 -1.15 21.73
CA GLY A 131 -0.34 -2.19 21.51
C GLY A 131 -0.34 -2.80 20.10
N GLY A 132 -1.08 -2.24 19.17
CA GLY A 132 -1.06 -2.59 17.75
C GLY A 132 0.05 -1.89 16.97
N PHE A 133 -0.09 -1.80 15.66
CA PHE A 133 0.92 -1.24 14.75
C PHE A 133 0.38 -0.17 13.80
N LEU A 134 -0.92 0.15 13.84
CA LEU A 134 -1.59 1.13 13.00
C LEU A 134 -1.85 2.43 13.75
N ASP A 135 -1.85 3.54 13.02
CA ASP A 135 -2.36 4.81 13.51
C ASP A 135 -3.28 5.45 12.46
N TYR A 136 -4.03 6.48 12.89
CA TYR A 136 -4.84 7.25 11.95
C TYR A 136 -3.93 7.92 10.91
N GLY A 137 -4.39 7.94 9.67
CA GLY A 137 -3.61 8.43 8.54
C GLY A 137 -2.74 7.37 7.85
N ASP A 138 -2.47 6.24 8.50
CA ASP A 138 -1.69 5.15 7.89
C ASP A 138 -2.37 4.62 6.63
N TRP A 139 -1.57 4.40 5.60
CA TRP A 139 -1.99 3.67 4.43
C TRP A 139 -1.75 2.18 4.60
N VAL A 140 -2.72 1.38 4.17
CA VAL A 140 -2.69 -0.08 4.28
C VAL A 140 -3.14 -0.73 2.98
N VAL A 141 -2.54 -1.87 2.67
CA VAL A 141 -3.01 -2.76 1.61
C VAL A 141 -3.93 -3.80 2.24
N VAL A 142 -5.14 -3.88 1.73
CA VAL A 142 -6.12 -4.91 2.11
C VAL A 142 -6.23 -5.91 0.99
N SER A 143 -6.12 -7.20 1.31
CA SER A 143 -6.37 -8.31 0.39
C SER A 143 -7.66 -9.02 0.80
N ALA A 144 -8.75 -8.72 0.09
CA ALA A 144 -10.12 -9.17 0.42
C ALA A 144 -10.96 -9.37 -0.86
N GLY A 145 -10.53 -10.26 -1.76
CA GLY A 145 -11.25 -10.54 -3.01
C GLY A 145 -11.43 -9.27 -3.85
N GLU A 146 -12.66 -8.97 -4.25
CA GLU A 146 -13.00 -7.79 -5.07
C GLU A 146 -12.78 -6.45 -4.35
N LYS A 147 -12.68 -6.47 -3.03
CA LYS A 147 -12.41 -5.29 -2.19
C LYS A 147 -10.92 -5.14 -1.85
N SER A 148 -10.06 -5.90 -2.53
CA SER A 148 -8.62 -5.70 -2.40
C SER A 148 -8.20 -4.31 -2.89
N GLY A 149 -7.19 -3.74 -2.23
CA GLY A 149 -6.63 -2.45 -2.65
C GLY A 149 -6.05 -1.64 -1.51
N LEU A 150 -5.70 -0.40 -1.85
CA LEU A 150 -5.14 0.57 -0.94
C LEU A 150 -6.24 1.32 -0.19
N TYR A 151 -6.08 1.41 1.13
CA TYR A 151 -7.02 2.11 2.01
C TYR A 151 -6.27 2.95 3.03
N GLN A 152 -6.95 3.93 3.60
CA GLN A 152 -6.40 4.77 4.65
C GLN A 152 -7.17 4.55 5.96
N VAL A 153 -6.42 4.39 7.06
CA VAL A 153 -7.00 4.28 8.41
C VAL A 153 -7.49 5.65 8.85
N ARG A 154 -8.80 5.82 8.99
CA ARG A 154 -9.42 7.08 9.41
C ARG A 154 -10.42 6.92 10.55
N ASP A 155 -10.80 5.66 10.84
CA ASP A 155 -11.84 5.40 11.80
C ASP A 155 -11.50 4.19 12.69
N THR A 156 -12.28 3.99 13.75
CA THR A 156 -12.10 2.88 14.68
C THR A 156 -13.41 2.22 15.02
N MET A 157 -13.34 0.92 15.23
CA MET A 157 -14.49 0.09 15.58
C MET A 157 -14.69 0.02 17.10
N HIS A 158 -15.86 -0.43 17.50
CA HIS A 158 -16.14 -0.73 18.92
C HIS A 158 -15.16 -1.78 19.46
N ARG A 159 -14.68 -1.63 20.70
CA ARG A 159 -13.64 -2.45 21.38
C ARG A 159 -13.91 -3.98 21.43
N ARG A 160 -15.16 -4.41 21.20
CA ARG A 160 -15.50 -5.85 21.13
C ARG A 160 -14.91 -6.57 19.92
N TRP A 161 -14.53 -5.80 18.89
CA TRP A 161 -14.00 -6.37 17.67
C TRP A 161 -12.48 -6.54 17.77
N ILE A 162 -12.00 -7.68 17.31
CA ILE A 162 -10.58 -8.05 17.30
C ILE A 162 -10.17 -8.41 15.88
N ASN A 163 -9.04 -7.88 15.40
CA ASN A 163 -8.49 -8.18 14.07
C ASN A 163 -9.54 -8.06 12.96
N ARG A 164 -10.34 -7.02 13.03
CA ARG A 164 -11.40 -6.75 12.06
C ARG A 164 -11.27 -5.32 11.53
N ILE A 165 -11.62 -5.16 10.27
CA ILE A 165 -11.75 -3.85 9.65
C ILE A 165 -13.11 -3.72 8.97
N ASP A 166 -13.63 -2.51 8.94
CA ASP A 166 -14.83 -2.16 8.19
C ASP A 166 -14.46 -1.13 7.12
N ILE A 167 -14.73 -1.43 5.86
CA ILE A 167 -14.53 -0.49 4.74
C ILE A 167 -15.71 0.48 4.73
N LEU A 168 -15.41 1.78 4.64
CA LEU A 168 -16.41 2.82 4.43
C LEU A 168 -16.97 2.72 3.02
N GLU A 169 -18.29 2.55 2.90
CA GLU A 169 -18.97 2.42 1.63
C GLU A 169 -20.11 3.42 1.49
N SER A 170 -20.35 3.88 0.26
CA SER A 170 -21.50 4.72 -0.05
C SER A 170 -22.82 4.00 0.21
N PRO A 171 -23.89 4.73 0.56
CA PRO A 171 -25.22 4.14 0.70
C PRO A 171 -25.63 3.35 -0.55
N GLY A 172 -26.23 2.18 -0.35
CA GLY A 172 -26.67 1.30 -1.45
C GLY A 172 -25.67 0.21 -1.86
N VAL A 173 -24.43 0.24 -1.40
CA VAL A 173 -23.50 -0.88 -1.57
C VAL A 173 -24.01 -2.07 -0.75
N ARG A 174 -24.10 -3.26 -1.38
CA ARG A 174 -24.58 -4.47 -0.69
C ARG A 174 -23.58 -4.91 0.36
N PRO A 175 -24.04 -5.33 1.55
CA PRO A 175 -23.17 -5.87 2.61
C PRO A 175 -22.35 -7.07 2.14
N TYR A 176 -21.08 -7.10 2.55
CA TYR A 176 -20.16 -8.20 2.29
C TYR A 176 -19.30 -8.52 3.51
N LYS A 177 -18.69 -9.70 3.49
CA LYS A 177 -17.77 -10.15 4.52
C LYS A 177 -16.71 -11.08 3.93
N TYR A 178 -15.45 -10.84 4.25
CA TYR A 178 -14.30 -11.68 3.93
C TYR A 178 -13.62 -12.13 5.23
N ASN A 179 -13.68 -13.44 5.54
CA ASN A 179 -13.11 -13.98 6.77
C ASN A 179 -11.61 -14.29 6.66
N ASN A 180 -11.11 -14.52 5.44
CA ASN A 180 -9.71 -14.86 5.14
C ASN A 180 -9.04 -13.73 4.38
N ALA A 181 -9.14 -12.53 4.90
CA ALA A 181 -8.49 -11.36 4.35
C ALA A 181 -7.18 -11.07 5.08
N SER A 182 -6.34 -10.27 4.49
CA SER A 182 -5.15 -9.74 5.16
C SER A 182 -5.04 -8.24 5.01
N LEU A 183 -4.41 -7.62 6.00
CA LEU A 183 -4.07 -6.21 6.03
C LEU A 183 -2.57 -6.07 6.24
N GLN A 184 -1.96 -5.16 5.50
CA GLN A 184 -0.54 -4.86 5.55
C GLN A 184 -0.34 -3.36 5.60
N LYS A 185 0.42 -2.85 6.58
CA LYS A 185 0.76 -1.43 6.66
C LYS A 185 1.77 -1.08 5.58
N LEU A 186 1.54 0.03 4.87
CA LEU A 186 2.56 0.64 4.02
C LEU A 186 3.46 1.54 4.87
N VAL A 187 4.75 1.28 4.81
CA VAL A 187 5.75 2.15 5.43
C VAL A 187 6.15 3.19 4.37
N TYR A 188 5.63 4.41 4.52
CA TYR A 188 5.99 5.56 3.67
C TYR A 188 6.95 6.48 4.43
N ASN A 189 8.07 6.83 3.80
CA ASN A 189 8.80 8.03 4.15
C ASN A 189 8.45 9.09 3.12
N MET A 190 7.80 10.17 3.55
CA MET A 190 7.41 11.30 2.69
C MET A 190 8.62 12.06 2.12
N ASP A 191 9.82 11.88 2.69
CA ASP A 191 11.05 12.55 2.26
C ASP A 191 11.63 12.01 0.94
N ASP A 192 11.03 10.98 0.36
CA ASP A 192 11.53 10.34 -0.86
C ASP A 192 10.97 10.95 -2.17
N PHE A 193 10.13 11.95 -2.07
CA PHE A 193 9.47 12.60 -3.23
C PHE A 193 9.91 14.05 -3.45
N HIS A 194 11.02 14.49 -2.80
CA HIS A 194 11.63 15.82 -3.00
C HIS A 194 12.99 15.76 -3.67
#